data_2b9def6276d37856c45fd5b1bdaf044d
#
_entry.id   2b9def6276d37856c45fd5b1bdaf044d
#
_cell.length_a   1.000
_cell.length_b   1.000
_cell.length_c   1.000
_cell.angle_alpha   90.00
_cell.angle_beta   90.00
_cell.angle_gamma   90.00
#
_symmetry.space_group_name_H-M   'P 1'
#
loop_
_entity.id
_entity.type
_entity.pdbx_description
1 polymer ?
#
loop_
_entity_poly.entity_id
_entity_poly.type
_entity_poly.pdbx_seq_one_letter_code
_entity_poly.pdbx_strand_id
1 'polypeptide(L)'
;PNVKGTAKYKAAGGEREFQVELENARALKGKTLDVYANGMRVGSFKVSALGAGRLSRNTDLGQAVPQISAGSKVQIKWGSILVAQGSF
;
A
#
# COMPACT_ATOMS: atom_id res chain seq x y z
N PRO A 1 3.63 -13.62 15.35
CA PRO A 1 3.77 -13.49 13.90
C PRO A 1 4.07 -12.05 13.51
N ASN A 2 4.96 -11.87 12.56
CA ASN A 2 5.34 -10.54 12.10
C ASN A 2 4.37 -10.05 11.03
N VAL A 3 4.04 -8.77 11.09
CA VAL A 3 3.29 -8.11 10.02
C VAL A 3 4.14 -8.12 8.76
N LYS A 4 3.52 -8.50 7.64
CA LYS A 4 4.21 -8.57 6.35
C LYS A 4 3.52 -7.65 5.35
N GLY A 5 4.29 -6.76 4.73
CA GLY A 5 3.82 -5.88 3.66
C GLY A 5 4.53 -6.19 2.36
N THR A 6 3.82 -6.06 1.25
CA THR A 6 4.36 -6.25 -0.09
C THR A 6 3.84 -5.13 -0.97
N ALA A 7 4.72 -4.53 -1.79
CA ALA A 7 4.34 -3.50 -2.76
C ALA A 7 4.81 -3.91 -4.14
N LYS A 8 3.96 -3.68 -5.14
CA LYS A 8 4.27 -3.96 -6.55
C LYS A 8 3.95 -2.75 -7.39
N TYR A 9 4.74 -2.52 -8.42
CA TYR A 9 4.53 -1.45 -9.37
C TYR A 9 4.84 -1.95 -10.77
N LYS A 10 3.95 -1.61 -11.71
CA LYS A 10 4.11 -2.00 -13.10
C LYS A 10 3.78 -0.80 -13.98
N ALA A 11 4.62 -0.54 -14.98
CA ALA A 11 4.38 0.50 -15.97
C ALA A 11 4.70 -0.08 -17.36
N ALA A 12 3.70 -0.14 -18.23
CA ALA A 12 3.85 -0.66 -19.58
C ALA A 12 2.73 -0.12 -20.47
N GLY A 13 3.10 0.28 -21.71
CA GLY A 13 2.10 0.71 -22.70
C GLY A 13 1.26 1.90 -22.27
N GLY A 14 1.78 2.79 -21.42
CA GLY A 14 1.03 3.94 -20.91
C GLY A 14 0.19 3.61 -19.69
N GLU A 15 0.05 2.35 -19.32
CA GLU A 15 -0.63 1.94 -18.10
C GLU A 15 0.33 1.92 -16.93
N ARG A 16 -0.12 2.40 -15.77
CA ARG A 16 0.61 2.26 -14.52
C ARG A 16 -0.30 1.60 -13.50
N GLU A 17 0.26 0.66 -12.74
CA GLU A 17 -0.45 -0.07 -11.70
C GLU A 17 0.40 -0.10 -10.44
N PHE A 18 -0.21 0.20 -9.30
CA PHE A 18 0.43 0.19 -8.01
C PHE A 18 -0.43 -0.64 -7.04
N GLN A 19 0.19 -1.58 -6.35
CA GLN A 19 -0.52 -2.47 -5.45
C GLN A 19 0.26 -2.64 -4.15
N VAL A 20 -0.45 -2.56 -3.02
CA VAL A 20 0.13 -2.79 -1.70
C VAL A 20 -0.73 -3.82 -1.00
N GLU A 21 -0.10 -4.84 -0.42
CA GLU A 21 -0.77 -5.88 0.34
C GLU A 21 -0.18 -5.95 1.75
N LEU A 22 -1.03 -6.27 2.71
CA LEU A 22 -0.63 -6.46 4.11
C LEU A 22 -1.16 -7.79 4.60
N GLU A 23 -0.32 -8.52 5.35
CA GLU A 23 -0.67 -9.81 5.94
C GLU A 23 -0.23 -9.87 7.40
N ASN A 24 -0.85 -10.77 8.16
CA ASN A 24 -0.49 -11.04 9.56
C ASN A 24 -0.69 -9.83 10.48
N ALA A 25 -1.65 -8.96 10.15
CA ALA A 25 -1.95 -7.76 10.93
C ALA A 25 -3.24 -7.91 11.75
N ARG A 26 -3.46 -9.07 12.37
CA ARG A 26 -4.70 -9.37 13.09
C ARG A 26 -4.97 -8.39 14.24
N ALA A 27 -3.92 -7.85 14.86
CA ALA A 27 -4.08 -6.86 15.90
C ALA A 27 -4.73 -5.58 15.41
N LEU A 28 -4.74 -5.35 14.10
CA LEU A 28 -5.30 -4.17 13.46
C LEU A 28 -6.61 -4.45 12.74
N LYS A 29 -7.22 -5.60 12.95
CA LYS A 29 -8.47 -5.96 12.26
C LYS A 29 -9.52 -4.86 12.44
N GLY A 30 -10.24 -4.54 11.37
CA GLY A 30 -11.25 -3.50 11.39
C GLY A 30 -10.73 -2.08 11.32
N LYS A 31 -9.41 -1.89 11.42
CA LYS A 31 -8.81 -0.56 11.32
C LYS A 31 -8.59 -0.17 9.87
N THR A 32 -8.69 1.12 9.59
CA THR A 32 -8.37 1.68 8.27
C THR A 32 -6.94 2.18 8.31
N LEU A 33 -6.12 1.69 7.38
CA LEU A 33 -4.72 2.06 7.27
C LEU A 33 -4.50 2.90 6.03
N ASP A 34 -3.57 3.85 6.12
CA ASP A 34 -3.22 4.73 5.00
C ASP A 34 -1.92 4.27 4.36
N VAL A 35 -1.87 4.37 3.03
CA VAL A 35 -0.68 4.02 2.24
C VAL A 35 -0.06 5.30 1.71
N TYR A 36 1.25 5.44 1.90
CA TYR A 36 2.04 6.58 1.42
C TYR A 36 3.12 6.09 0.47
N ALA A 37 3.35 6.83 -0.60
CA ALA A 37 4.47 6.61 -1.50
C ALA A 37 5.27 7.90 -1.57
N ASN A 38 6.56 7.83 -1.24
CA ASN A 38 7.47 9.00 -1.20
C ASN A 38 6.88 10.15 -0.35
N GLY A 39 6.22 9.80 0.77
CA GLY A 39 5.66 10.79 1.69
C GLY A 39 4.28 11.30 1.30
N MET A 40 3.73 10.90 0.15
CA MET A 40 2.42 11.34 -0.30
C MET A 40 1.38 10.23 -0.11
N ARG A 41 0.22 10.59 0.42
CA ARG A 41 -0.86 9.63 0.62
C ARG A 41 -1.40 9.15 -0.73
N VAL A 42 -1.45 7.83 -0.91
CA VAL A 42 -2.00 7.21 -2.12
C VAL A 42 -3.47 6.82 -1.92
N GLY A 43 -3.79 6.29 -0.77
CA GLY A 43 -5.14 5.83 -0.46
C GLY A 43 -5.16 5.09 0.86
N SER A 44 -6.23 4.34 1.09
CA SER A 44 -6.39 3.58 2.33
C SER A 44 -7.07 2.24 2.05
N PHE A 45 -6.97 1.33 3.02
CA PHE A 45 -7.69 0.06 2.99
C PHE A 45 -8.03 -0.36 4.42
N LYS A 46 -9.03 -1.22 4.55
CA LYS A 46 -9.46 -1.75 5.84
C LYS A 46 -8.88 -3.14 6.05
N VAL A 47 -8.37 -3.38 7.25
CA VAL A 47 -7.80 -4.68 7.62
C VAL A 47 -8.94 -5.65 7.90
N SER A 48 -8.90 -6.83 7.27
CA SER A 48 -9.91 -7.87 7.44
C SER A 48 -9.74 -8.58 8.79
N ALA A 49 -10.71 -9.42 9.14
CA ALA A 49 -10.67 -10.22 10.36
C ALA A 49 -9.47 -11.17 10.38
N LEU A 50 -8.94 -11.53 9.21
CA LEU A 50 -7.76 -12.41 9.10
C LEU A 50 -6.44 -11.63 9.18
N GLY A 51 -6.51 -10.31 9.32
CA GLY A 51 -5.32 -9.48 9.41
C GLY A 51 -4.72 -9.14 8.05
N ALA A 52 -5.52 -9.14 6.99
CA ALA A 52 -5.06 -8.86 5.63
C ALA A 52 -5.77 -7.65 5.06
N GLY A 53 -5.11 -6.98 4.13
CA GLY A 53 -5.70 -5.87 3.39
C GLY A 53 -4.91 -5.57 2.14
N ARG A 54 -5.53 -4.81 1.23
CA ARG A 54 -4.92 -4.50 -0.05
C ARG A 54 -5.42 -3.17 -0.59
N LEU A 55 -4.50 -2.39 -1.14
CA LEU A 55 -4.81 -1.19 -1.93
C LEU A 55 -4.29 -1.43 -3.33
N SER A 56 -5.13 -1.18 -4.34
CA SER A 56 -4.76 -1.31 -5.74
C SER A 56 -5.17 -0.05 -6.48
N ARG A 57 -4.28 0.48 -7.33
CA ARG A 57 -4.53 1.65 -8.17
C ARG A 57 -4.05 1.36 -9.58
N ASN A 58 -4.86 1.75 -10.57
CA ASN A 58 -4.57 1.48 -11.97
C ASN A 58 -5.05 2.65 -12.82
N THR A 59 -4.17 3.19 -13.68
CA THR A 59 -4.52 4.33 -14.55
C THR A 59 -5.61 3.97 -15.55
N ASP A 60 -5.70 2.72 -15.98
CA ASP A 60 -6.77 2.28 -16.90
C ASP A 60 -8.15 2.32 -16.26
N LEU A 61 -8.22 2.37 -14.94
CA LEU A 61 -9.48 2.53 -14.20
C LEU A 61 -9.76 3.99 -13.84
N GLY A 62 -8.98 4.93 -14.39
CA GLY A 62 -9.13 6.34 -14.08
C GLY A 62 -8.61 6.74 -12.71
N GLN A 63 -7.83 5.88 -12.06
CA GLN A 63 -7.30 6.13 -10.72
C GLN A 63 -5.94 6.81 -10.79
N ALA A 64 -5.64 7.66 -9.78
CA ALA A 64 -4.33 8.25 -9.65
C ALA A 64 -3.34 7.20 -9.16
N VAL A 65 -2.21 7.05 -9.86
CA VAL A 65 -1.16 6.09 -9.51
C VAL A 65 0.11 6.88 -9.23
N PRO A 66 0.78 6.64 -8.08
CA PRO A 66 2.01 7.35 -7.78
C PRO A 66 3.11 6.98 -8.77
N GLN A 67 4.05 7.89 -8.97
CA GLN A 67 5.25 7.58 -9.74
C GLN A 67 6.23 6.85 -8.85
N ILE A 68 6.61 5.65 -9.26
CA ILE A 68 7.52 4.79 -8.51
C ILE A 68 8.79 4.57 -9.34
N SER A 69 9.93 4.70 -8.71
CA SER A 69 11.23 4.44 -9.32
C SER A 69 12.12 3.74 -8.32
N ALA A 70 13.33 3.37 -8.73
CA ALA A 70 14.29 2.75 -7.82
C ALA A 70 14.54 3.68 -6.63
N GLY A 71 14.44 3.15 -5.42
CA GLY A 71 14.59 3.92 -4.19
C GLY A 71 13.30 4.55 -3.65
N SER A 72 12.19 4.49 -4.38
CA SER A 72 10.91 4.99 -3.87
C SER A 72 10.52 4.25 -2.59
N LYS A 73 10.07 5.02 -1.59
CA LYS A 73 9.68 4.47 -0.29
C LYS A 73 8.16 4.34 -0.21
N VAL A 74 7.70 3.19 0.29
CA VAL A 74 6.28 2.93 0.53
C VAL A 74 6.09 2.69 2.03
N GLN A 75 5.09 3.34 2.61
CA GLN A 75 4.78 3.21 4.03
C GLN A 75 3.29 2.92 4.20
N ILE A 76 2.98 2.07 5.19
CA ILE A 76 1.62 1.81 5.63
C ILE A 76 1.52 2.32 7.06
N LYS A 77 0.54 3.19 7.33
CA LYS A 77 0.39 3.82 8.64
C LYS A 77 -1.03 3.67 9.18
N TRP A 78 -1.14 3.53 10.49
CA TRP A 78 -2.39 3.67 11.22
C TRP A 78 -2.31 4.97 12.00
N GLY A 79 -2.98 6.03 11.49
CA GLY A 79 -2.78 7.36 12.01
C GLY A 79 -1.33 7.79 11.85
N SER A 80 -0.66 8.10 12.94
CA SER A 80 0.76 8.45 12.94
C SER A 80 1.68 7.25 13.18
N ILE A 81 1.12 6.06 13.38
CA ILE A 81 1.90 4.87 13.71
C ILE A 81 2.32 4.16 12.42
N LEU A 82 3.62 3.95 12.27
CA LEU A 82 4.16 3.20 11.14
C LEU A 82 3.92 1.70 11.36
N VAL A 83 3.18 1.07 10.44
CA VAL A 83 2.86 -0.36 10.51
C VAL A 83 3.87 -1.18 9.71
N ALA A 84 4.20 -0.72 8.50
CA ALA A 84 5.16 -1.39 7.63
C ALA A 84 5.76 -0.40 6.66
N GLN A 85 6.97 -0.67 6.16
CA GLN A 85 7.59 0.15 5.14
C GLN A 85 8.59 -0.67 4.33
N GLY A 86 8.86 -0.19 3.12
CA GLY A 86 9.84 -0.79 2.24
C GLY A 86 10.24 0.19 1.14
N SER A 87 11.23 -0.20 0.35
CA SER A 87 11.71 0.60 -0.77
C SER A 87 11.80 -0.26 -2.02
N PHE A 88 11.58 0.36 -3.17
CA PHE A 88 11.76 -0.28 -4.47
C PHE A 88 13.20 -0.30 -4.93
#